data_e5d72cd88a3d8d17f24bf358267a759b
#
_entry.id   e5d72cd88a3d8d17f24bf358267a759b
#
_cell.length_a   1.000
_cell.length_b   1.000
_cell.length_c   1.000
_cell.angle_alpha   90.00
_cell.angle_beta   90.00
_cell.angle_gamma   90.00
#
_symmetry.space_group_name_H-M   'P 1'
#
loop_
_entity.id
_entity.type
_entity.pdbx_description
1 polymer ?
#
loop_
_entity_poly.entity_id
_entity_poly.type
_entity_poly.pdbx_seq_one_letter_code
_entity_poly.pdbx_strand_id
1 'polypeptide(L)'
;MKKAATSMPPAEEAAGTEPAASLIDAKIASLADWRGKTLAAVRALIHQADPDVVEEVKWRGVPVWSHAGMICTGETYKLAVKLTFAKGAALPDPAGLFNASLDGNTRRAI
;
A
#
# COMPACT_ATOMS: atom_id res chain seq x y z
N MET A 1 8.87 -16.95 -13.40
CA MET A 1 9.53 -16.24 -13.43
C MET A 1 9.95 -15.80 -13.76
N LYS A 2 9.46 -15.70 -13.60
CA LYS A 2 10.12 -14.89 -13.61
C LYS A 2 10.57 -14.36 -13.99
N LYS A 3 10.16 -14.46 -13.93
CA LYS A 3 10.82 -13.57 -14.06
C LYS A 3 11.36 -13.12 -14.43
N ALA A 4 10.94 -13.53 -14.27
CA ALA A 4 11.67 -12.80 -14.44
C ALA A 4 12.09 -12.23 -14.72
N ALA A 5 11.91 -12.41 -14.75
CA ALA A 5 12.53 -11.69 -14.83
C ALA A 5 12.87 -11.01 -15.00
N THR A 6 12.62 -11.01 -15.01
CA THR A 6 13.08 -10.18 -14.98
C THR A 6 13.40 -9.34 -14.93
N SER A 7 13.43 -9.30 -14.93
CA SER A 7 13.76 -8.31 -14.69
C SER A 7 14.32 -7.54 -14.39
N MET A 8 14.77 -7.32 -14.58
CA MET A 8 15.41 -6.43 -14.11
C MET A 8 15.47 -5.44 -13.84
N PRO A 9 15.75 -5.30 -13.50
CA PRO A 9 15.76 -4.17 -13.03
C PRO A 9 16.21 -3.25 -13.25
N PRO A 10 15.92 -2.62 -13.16
CA PRO A 10 16.42 -1.47 -13.28
C PRO A 10 17.40 -1.12 -12.38
N ALA A 11 18.06 -0.19 -12.79
CA ALA A 11 19.18 0.13 -12.17
C ALA A 11 19.09 0.51 -10.80
N GLU A 12 18.18 1.24 -10.51
CA GLU A 12 18.11 1.67 -9.24
C GLU A 12 17.74 0.62 -8.40
N GLU A 13 17.04 -0.26 -8.90
CA GLU A 13 16.82 -1.33 -8.16
C GLU A 13 18.00 -2.08 -8.15
N ALA A 14 18.82 -1.89 -9.10
CA ALA A 14 19.99 -2.60 -9.18
C ALA A 14 20.86 -2.40 -8.00
N ALA A 15 20.88 -1.38 -7.40
CA ALA A 15 21.73 -1.18 -6.28
C ALA A 15 21.41 -2.07 -5.10
N GLY A 16 20.92 -3.24 -5.36
CA GLY A 16 20.59 -4.15 -4.31
C GLY A 16 19.23 -3.92 -3.73
N THR A 17 18.48 -3.05 -4.35
CA THR A 17 17.16 -2.75 -3.91
C THR A 17 16.21 -3.85 -4.32
N GLU A 18 15.40 -4.32 -3.43
CA GLU A 18 14.42 -5.33 -3.77
C GLU A 18 13.20 -4.71 -4.41
N PRO A 19 12.48 -5.47 -5.24
CA PRO A 19 11.20 -5.00 -5.77
C PRO A 19 10.25 -4.65 -4.63
N ALA A 20 9.41 -3.66 -4.87
CA ALA A 20 8.46 -3.23 -3.86
C ALA A 20 7.58 -4.38 -3.38
N ALA A 21 7.14 -5.25 -4.29
CA ALA A 21 6.30 -6.39 -3.90
C ALA A 21 7.00 -7.27 -2.87
N SER A 22 8.30 -7.53 -3.05
CA SER A 22 9.05 -8.33 -2.09
C SER A 22 9.19 -7.63 -0.75
N LEU A 23 9.39 -6.33 -0.76
CA LEU A 23 9.48 -5.56 0.47
C LEU A 23 8.16 -5.57 1.23
N ILE A 24 7.05 -5.49 0.52
CA ILE A 24 5.72 -5.56 1.14
C ILE A 24 5.47 -6.96 1.69
N ASP A 25 5.87 -8.02 0.95
CA ASP A 25 5.76 -9.38 1.46
C ASP A 25 6.53 -9.53 2.77
N ALA A 26 7.74 -8.99 2.83
CA ALA A 26 8.57 -9.06 4.02
C ALA A 26 7.95 -8.28 5.17
N LYS A 27 7.35 -7.13 4.87
CA LYS A 27 6.66 -6.32 5.87
C LYS A 27 5.51 -7.10 6.49
N ILE A 28 4.69 -7.70 5.65
CA ILE A 28 3.55 -8.50 6.11
C ILE A 28 4.05 -9.67 6.98
N ALA A 29 5.09 -10.36 6.54
CA ALA A 29 5.64 -11.48 7.29
C ALA A 29 6.21 -11.05 8.64
N SER A 30 6.72 -9.83 8.73
CA SER A 30 7.29 -9.34 9.97
C SER A 30 6.24 -8.97 11.00
N LEU A 31 4.99 -8.78 10.58
CA LEU A 31 3.90 -8.46 11.48
C LEU A 31 3.24 -9.76 11.92
N ALA A 32 3.73 -10.32 13.00
CA ALA A 32 3.36 -11.65 13.44
C ALA A 32 2.00 -11.73 14.16
N ASP A 33 1.19 -10.68 14.03
CA ASP A 33 -0.11 -10.62 14.69
C ASP A 33 -1.19 -10.25 13.65
N TRP A 34 -2.36 -9.83 14.14
CA TRP A 34 -3.49 -9.48 13.29
C TRP A 34 -3.18 -8.42 12.24
N ARG A 35 -2.18 -7.56 12.51
CA ARG A 35 -1.85 -6.49 11.56
C ARG A 35 -1.33 -7.07 10.24
N GLY A 36 -0.54 -8.15 10.31
CA GLY A 36 -0.04 -8.80 9.10
C GLY A 36 -1.18 -9.35 8.25
N LYS A 37 -2.12 -10.03 8.88
CA LYS A 37 -3.28 -10.58 8.18
C LYS A 37 -4.13 -9.49 7.58
N THR A 38 -4.34 -8.40 8.31
CA THR A 38 -5.15 -7.28 7.84
C THR A 38 -4.49 -6.61 6.64
N LEU A 39 -3.19 -6.33 6.73
CA LEU A 39 -2.48 -5.71 5.63
C LEU A 39 -2.48 -6.61 4.38
N ALA A 40 -2.32 -7.91 4.57
CA ALA A 40 -2.38 -8.85 3.44
C ALA A 40 -3.75 -8.86 2.78
N ALA A 41 -4.81 -8.83 3.58
CA ALA A 41 -6.18 -8.82 3.05
C ALA A 41 -6.46 -7.53 2.29
N VAL A 42 -6.02 -6.40 2.82
CA VAL A 42 -6.19 -5.12 2.16
C VAL A 42 -5.43 -5.09 0.84
N ARG A 43 -4.20 -5.59 0.84
CA ARG A 43 -3.39 -5.67 -0.38
C ARG A 43 -4.12 -6.48 -1.45
N ALA A 44 -4.70 -7.61 -1.06
CA ALA A 44 -5.44 -8.45 -2.00
C ALA A 44 -6.65 -7.73 -2.57
N LEU A 45 -7.36 -6.99 -1.74
CA LEU A 45 -8.52 -6.20 -2.20
C LEU A 45 -8.10 -5.11 -3.17
N ILE A 46 -6.99 -4.45 -2.91
CA ILE A 46 -6.49 -3.39 -3.81
C ILE A 46 -6.16 -3.99 -5.18
N HIS A 47 -5.47 -5.12 -5.22
CA HIS A 47 -5.13 -5.76 -6.49
C HIS A 47 -6.36 -6.28 -7.20
N GLN A 48 -7.36 -6.72 -6.46
CA GLN A 48 -8.61 -7.19 -7.04
C GLN A 48 -9.38 -6.03 -7.67
N ALA A 49 -9.38 -4.89 -7.00
CA ALA A 49 -10.09 -3.71 -7.48
C ALA A 49 -9.38 -3.07 -8.67
N ASP A 50 -8.05 -3.13 -8.70
CA ASP A 50 -7.26 -2.53 -9.77
C ASP A 50 -6.08 -3.45 -10.10
N PRO A 51 -6.26 -4.37 -11.05
CA PRO A 51 -5.18 -5.30 -11.43
C PRO A 51 -3.92 -4.62 -11.96
N ASP A 52 -4.02 -3.37 -12.40
CA ASP A 52 -2.87 -2.63 -12.92
C ASP A 52 -2.20 -1.75 -11.88
N VAL A 53 -2.60 -1.86 -10.62
CA VAL A 53 -2.03 -1.03 -9.58
C VAL A 53 -0.53 -1.30 -9.44
N VAL A 54 0.23 -0.26 -9.16
CA VAL A 54 1.67 -0.34 -8.97
C VAL A 54 1.95 -0.27 -7.47
N GLU A 55 2.75 -1.21 -6.98
CA GLU A 55 3.16 -1.21 -5.58
C GLU A 55 4.51 -0.51 -5.44
N GLU A 56 4.63 0.32 -4.43
CA GLU A 56 5.85 1.03 -4.10
C GLU A 56 6.06 0.96 -2.60
N VAL A 57 7.26 1.29 -2.16
CA VAL A 57 7.56 1.39 -0.73
C VAL A 57 8.28 2.72 -0.53
N LYS A 58 7.78 3.55 0.36
CA LYS A 58 8.32 4.88 0.61
C LYS A 58 8.46 5.12 2.11
N TRP A 59 9.13 6.17 2.45
CA TRP A 59 9.22 6.63 3.85
C TRP A 59 9.55 5.53 4.85
N ARG A 60 10.65 4.80 4.57
CA ARG A 60 11.13 3.76 5.48
C ARG A 60 10.17 2.59 5.62
N GLY A 61 9.69 2.10 4.51
CA GLY A 61 8.94 0.84 4.52
C GLY A 61 7.45 0.96 4.52
N VAL A 62 6.90 2.11 4.14
CA VAL A 62 5.45 2.25 4.02
C VAL A 62 5.00 1.78 2.65
N PRO A 63 4.13 0.75 2.58
CA PRO A 63 3.55 0.34 1.31
C PRO A 63 2.69 1.44 0.71
N VAL A 64 2.84 1.64 -0.59
CA VAL A 64 2.10 2.66 -1.35
C VAL A 64 1.54 2.00 -2.59
N TRP A 65 0.29 2.28 -2.91
CA TRP A 65 -0.35 1.78 -4.13
C TRP A 65 -0.70 2.96 -5.01
N SER A 66 -0.30 2.87 -6.29
CA SER A 66 -0.41 3.96 -7.25
C SER A 66 -0.97 3.48 -8.58
N HIS A 67 -1.66 4.36 -9.26
CA HIS A 67 -2.10 4.14 -10.63
C HIS A 67 -2.31 5.54 -11.22
N ALA A 68 -1.35 5.99 -12.03
CA ALA A 68 -1.34 7.37 -12.52
C ALA A 68 -1.37 8.37 -11.36
N GLY A 69 -0.58 8.09 -10.33
CA GLY A 69 -0.54 8.88 -9.13
C GLY A 69 -0.87 8.03 -7.91
N MET A 70 -0.55 8.53 -6.75
CA MET A 70 -0.77 7.79 -5.51
C MET A 70 -2.26 7.61 -5.24
N ILE A 71 -2.66 6.37 -4.97
CA ILE A 71 -4.01 6.06 -4.56
C ILE A 71 -4.09 6.07 -3.03
N CYS A 72 -3.30 5.22 -2.39
CA CYS A 72 -3.33 5.12 -0.93
C CYS A 72 -2.02 4.57 -0.37
N THR A 73 -1.85 4.73 0.92
CA THR A 73 -0.75 4.15 1.67
C THR A 73 -1.31 3.19 2.72
N GLY A 74 -0.52 2.18 3.07
CA GLY A 74 -0.88 1.25 4.13
C GLY A 74 0.08 1.40 5.29
N GLU A 75 -0.38 1.99 6.37
CA GLU A 75 0.46 2.23 7.54
C GLU A 75 0.09 1.27 8.65
N THR A 76 1.10 0.78 9.37
CA THR A 76 0.86 -0.08 10.51
C THR A 76 1.42 0.57 11.76
N TYR A 77 0.59 0.62 12.77
CA TYR A 77 0.93 1.15 14.07
C TYR A 77 0.81 0.04 15.10
N LYS A 78 1.21 0.30 16.31
CA LYS A 78 1.20 -0.72 17.36
C LYS A 78 -0.18 -1.36 17.53
N LEU A 79 -1.23 -0.58 17.44
CA LEU A 79 -2.60 -1.05 17.67
C LEU A 79 -3.52 -0.81 16.49
N ALA A 80 -2.99 -0.52 15.31
CA ALA A 80 -3.84 -0.18 14.18
C ALA A 80 -3.17 -0.43 12.84
N VAL A 81 -4.00 -0.67 11.84
CA VAL A 81 -3.61 -0.61 10.44
C VAL A 81 -4.44 0.51 9.83
N LYS A 82 -3.79 1.42 9.11
CA LYS A 82 -4.45 2.60 8.58
C LYS A 82 -4.20 2.71 7.08
N LEU A 83 -5.26 2.93 6.33
CA LEU A 83 -5.17 3.23 4.92
C LEU A 83 -5.49 4.70 4.71
N THR A 84 -4.56 5.43 4.13
CA THR A 84 -4.78 6.85 3.83
C THR A 84 -4.91 7.01 2.33
N PHE A 85 -6.06 7.51 1.90
CA PHE A 85 -6.35 7.72 0.48
C PHE A 85 -6.02 9.15 0.11
N ALA A 86 -5.09 9.30 -0.85
CA ALA A 86 -4.54 10.61 -1.20
C ALA A 86 -5.59 11.61 -1.65
N LYS A 87 -6.64 11.14 -2.33
CA LYS A 87 -7.71 12.01 -2.80
C LYS A 87 -9.05 11.66 -2.14
N GLY A 88 -8.98 11.14 -0.92
CA GLY A 88 -10.16 10.63 -0.24
C GLY A 88 -11.24 11.67 -0.02
N ALA A 89 -10.87 12.92 0.21
CA ALA A 89 -11.85 13.96 0.46
C ALA A 89 -12.75 14.23 -0.75
N ALA A 90 -12.29 13.89 -1.95
CA ALA A 90 -13.07 14.07 -3.17
C ALA A 90 -13.95 12.87 -3.49
N LEU A 91 -13.85 11.79 -2.74
CA LEU A 91 -14.59 10.57 -3.03
C LEU A 91 -15.90 10.55 -2.27
N PRO A 92 -16.99 10.09 -2.91
CA PRO A 92 -18.21 9.85 -2.16
C PRO A 92 -17.96 8.69 -1.21
N ASP A 93 -18.58 8.75 -0.05
CA ASP A 93 -18.41 7.71 0.96
C ASP A 93 -19.77 7.36 1.56
N PRO A 94 -20.69 6.81 0.76
CA PRO A 94 -22.04 6.56 1.23
C PRO A 94 -22.11 5.55 2.37
N ALA A 95 -21.13 4.65 2.48
CA ALA A 95 -21.13 3.68 3.57
C ALA A 95 -20.41 4.19 4.82
N GLY A 96 -19.86 5.41 4.77
CA GLY A 96 -19.19 5.97 5.94
C GLY A 96 -17.94 5.23 6.34
N LEU A 97 -17.14 4.80 5.37
CA LEU A 97 -15.95 4.00 5.66
C LEU A 97 -14.80 4.82 6.20
N PHE A 98 -14.67 6.08 5.79
CA PHE A 98 -13.58 6.92 6.28
C PHE A 98 -13.83 7.29 7.73
N ASN A 99 -12.87 6.97 8.58
CA ASN A 99 -13.00 7.22 10.02
C ASN A 99 -11.77 7.88 10.63
N ALA A 100 -10.83 8.32 9.81
CA ALA A 100 -9.63 8.98 10.27
C ALA A 100 -9.22 10.03 9.24
N SER A 101 -8.37 10.96 9.64
CA SER A 101 -7.89 12.05 8.79
C SER A 101 -9.05 12.83 8.18
N LEU A 102 -10.07 13.13 8.99
CA LEU A 102 -11.31 13.71 8.49
C LEU A 102 -11.25 15.22 8.32
N ASP A 103 -10.24 15.88 8.88
CA ASP A 103 -10.15 17.34 8.85
C ASP A 103 -9.39 17.88 7.65
N GLY A 104 -8.71 17.03 6.90
CA GLY A 104 -7.91 17.48 5.76
C GLY A 104 -8.77 17.82 4.55
N ASN A 105 -8.20 18.58 3.63
CA ASN A 105 -8.89 18.99 2.42
C ASN A 105 -8.75 17.99 1.28
N THR A 106 -7.83 17.04 1.37
CA THR A 106 -7.56 16.09 0.28
C THR A 106 -7.60 14.63 0.73
N ARG A 107 -7.10 14.33 1.91
CA ARG A 107 -6.95 12.95 2.37
C ARG A 107 -8.10 12.48 3.23
N ARG A 108 -8.35 11.17 3.18
CA ARG A 108 -9.22 10.50 4.14
C ARG A 108 -8.59 9.15 4.43
N ALA A 109 -8.86 8.60 5.59
CA ALA A 109 -8.29 7.32 5.99
C ALA A 109 -9.33 6.43 6.67
N ILE A 110 -9.00 5.15 6.65
CA ILE A 110 -9.80 4.11 7.30
C ILE A 110 -8.94 3.42 8.34
#